data_3594b237c285d5aafe10f086db4c9b52
#
_entry.id   3594b237c285d5aafe10f086db4c9b52
#
_cell.length_a   1.000
_cell.length_b   1.000
_cell.length_c   1.000
_cell.angle_alpha   90.00
_cell.angle_beta   90.00
_cell.angle_gamma   90.00
#
_symmetry.space_group_name_H-M   'P 1'
#
loop_
_entity.id
_entity.type
_entity.pdbx_description
1 polymer ?
#
loop_
_entity_poly.entity_id
_entity_poly.type
_entity_poly.pdbx_seq_one_letter_code
_entity_poly.pdbx_strand_id
1 'polypeptide(L)'
;MKKIKIILLPLLLIFIIVCVCSKNCIKSTNDFENKEKYDWSTLTPLDFLEKLKNQGNTWITIWNNPPNDWIKEEHIHELIKHIESKEKSAFVVSALSSYLPNGSSTVGDEAMYLINGYRNKKYPPSLYSGPGNPEEIIEWYKKWTKENKSP
;
A
#
# COMPACT_ATOMS: atom_id res chain seq x y z
N MET A 1 51.14 -33.09 -16.74
CA MET A 1 50.26 -31.95 -17.08
C MET A 1 48.73 -32.23 -16.99
N LYS A 2 48.27 -33.44 -16.64
CA LYS A 2 46.82 -33.76 -16.56
C LYS A 2 46.14 -33.46 -15.19
N LYS A 3 46.91 -33.30 -14.10
CA LYS A 3 46.36 -33.11 -12.74
C LYS A 3 45.88 -31.69 -12.42
N ILE A 4 46.39 -30.65 -13.15
CA ILE A 4 46.01 -29.26 -12.90
C ILE A 4 44.62 -28.93 -13.45
N LYS A 5 44.14 -29.62 -14.50
CA LYS A 5 42.82 -29.38 -15.10
C LYS A 5 41.67 -29.83 -14.20
N ILE A 6 41.88 -30.81 -13.30
CA ILE A 6 40.82 -31.38 -12.44
C ILE A 6 40.50 -30.46 -11.25
N ILE A 7 41.46 -29.64 -10.81
CA ILE A 7 41.30 -28.74 -9.68
C ILE A 7 40.65 -27.40 -10.11
N LEU A 8 40.85 -26.98 -11.34
CA LEU A 8 40.35 -25.71 -11.85
C LEU A 8 38.79 -25.70 -12.04
N LEU A 9 38.20 -26.85 -12.37
CA LEU A 9 36.79 -26.98 -12.65
C LEU A 9 35.91 -26.74 -11.41
N PRO A 10 36.18 -27.33 -10.24
CA PRO A 10 35.40 -27.06 -9.03
C PRO A 10 35.59 -25.65 -8.49
N LEU A 11 36.77 -25.03 -8.66
CA LEU A 11 37.04 -23.65 -8.28
C LEU A 11 36.21 -22.66 -9.13
N LEU A 12 36.07 -22.91 -10.42
CA LEU A 12 35.25 -22.11 -11.34
C LEU A 12 33.76 -22.20 -10.97
N LEU A 13 33.26 -23.41 -10.61
CA LEU A 13 31.88 -23.63 -10.18
C LEU A 13 31.55 -22.89 -8.87
N ILE A 14 32.47 -22.89 -7.91
CA ILE A 14 32.32 -22.16 -6.64
C ILE A 14 32.25 -20.65 -6.92
N PHE A 15 33.07 -20.14 -7.83
CA PHE A 15 33.05 -18.71 -8.19
C PHE A 15 31.74 -18.28 -8.85
N ILE A 16 31.16 -19.13 -9.71
CA ILE A 16 29.87 -18.87 -10.35
C ILE A 16 28.74 -18.87 -9.30
N ILE A 17 28.75 -19.82 -8.33
CA ILE A 17 27.76 -19.89 -7.28
C ILE A 17 27.80 -18.64 -6.38
N VAL A 18 29.01 -18.20 -6.00
CA VAL A 18 29.20 -16.98 -5.20
C VAL A 18 28.73 -15.73 -5.96
N CYS A 19 29.03 -15.63 -7.27
CA CYS A 19 28.55 -14.52 -8.10
C CYS A 19 27.03 -14.49 -8.26
N VAL A 20 26.37 -15.64 -8.36
CA VAL A 20 24.90 -15.72 -8.48
C VAL A 20 24.24 -15.38 -7.13
N CYS A 21 24.79 -15.87 -6.03
CA CYS A 21 24.29 -15.52 -4.69
C CYS A 21 24.48 -14.03 -4.36
N SER A 22 25.60 -13.41 -4.77
CA SER A 22 25.81 -11.98 -4.53
C SER A 22 24.88 -11.08 -5.35
N LYS A 23 24.52 -11.48 -6.59
CA LYS A 23 23.53 -10.74 -7.40
C LYS A 23 22.11 -10.82 -6.82
N ASN A 24 21.74 -11.92 -6.17
CA ASN A 24 20.43 -12.06 -5.52
C ASN A 24 20.38 -11.39 -4.15
N CYS A 25 21.53 -11.24 -3.46
CA CYS A 25 21.60 -10.55 -2.18
C CYS A 25 21.53 -9.01 -2.33
N ILE A 26 21.97 -8.47 -3.46
CA ILE A 26 21.97 -7.01 -3.73
C ILE A 26 20.57 -6.49 -4.11
N LYS A 27 19.64 -7.36 -4.54
CA LYS A 27 18.25 -6.95 -4.83
C LYS A 27 17.43 -6.58 -3.59
N SER A 28 17.88 -6.95 -2.39
CA SER A 28 17.14 -6.70 -1.16
C SER A 28 17.39 -5.34 -0.50
N THR A 29 18.36 -4.54 -0.97
CA THR A 29 18.71 -3.27 -0.32
C THR A 29 18.27 -2.02 -1.06
N ASN A 30 17.69 -2.13 -2.26
CA ASN A 30 17.22 -0.98 -3.05
C ASN A 30 15.70 -0.72 -2.92
N ASP A 31 14.95 -1.53 -2.16
CA ASP A 31 13.51 -1.34 -2.00
C ASP A 31 13.14 -0.22 -1.00
N PHE A 32 14.13 0.41 -0.36
CA PHE A 32 13.88 1.51 0.60
C PHE A 32 13.71 2.88 -0.04
N GLU A 33 13.79 3.01 -1.35
CA GLU A 33 13.86 4.31 -2.02
C GLU A 33 12.72 4.61 -3.00
N ASN A 34 11.59 3.94 -2.88
CA ASN A 34 10.39 4.38 -3.61
C ASN A 34 9.71 5.55 -2.86
N LYS A 35 10.43 6.69 -2.83
CA LYS A 35 9.94 7.99 -2.34
C LYS A 35 8.97 8.56 -3.38
N GLU A 36 7.82 7.94 -3.57
CA GLU A 36 6.82 8.48 -4.48
C GLU A 36 6.21 9.75 -3.88
N LYS A 37 6.46 10.86 -4.54
CA LYS A 37 5.73 12.09 -4.29
C LYS A 37 4.51 12.10 -5.20
N TYR A 38 3.33 12.06 -4.61
CA TYR A 38 2.08 12.04 -5.34
C TYR A 38 1.65 13.45 -5.74
N ASP A 39 1.16 13.58 -6.97
CA ASP A 39 0.39 14.75 -7.38
C ASP A 39 -1.09 14.52 -7.06
N TRP A 40 -1.49 14.97 -5.88
CA TRP A 40 -2.87 14.82 -5.39
C TRP A 40 -3.89 15.65 -6.16
N SER A 41 -3.47 16.57 -7.02
CA SER A 41 -4.39 17.36 -7.84
C SER A 41 -4.94 16.58 -9.04
N THR A 42 -4.20 15.57 -9.48
CA THR A 42 -4.54 14.74 -10.64
C THR A 42 -4.95 13.31 -10.25
N LEU A 43 -4.57 12.86 -9.08
CA LEU A 43 -4.82 11.51 -8.58
C LEU A 43 -6.10 11.48 -7.74
N THR A 44 -7.12 10.75 -8.19
CA THR A 44 -8.34 10.55 -7.40
C THR A 44 -8.15 9.47 -6.32
N PRO A 45 -8.99 9.46 -5.25
CA PRO A 45 -8.98 8.39 -4.26
C PRO A 45 -9.21 6.99 -4.85
N LEU A 46 -9.99 6.88 -5.92
CA LEU A 46 -10.26 5.60 -6.60
C LEU A 46 -9.06 5.13 -7.42
N ASP A 47 -8.42 6.04 -8.18
CA ASP A 47 -7.19 5.72 -8.90
C ASP A 47 -6.07 5.32 -7.93
N PHE A 48 -6.03 5.98 -6.77
CA PHE A 48 -5.08 5.63 -5.71
C PHE A 48 -5.36 4.24 -5.14
N LEU A 49 -6.62 3.89 -4.87
CA LEU A 49 -7.00 2.55 -4.42
C LEU A 49 -6.62 1.47 -5.45
N GLU A 50 -6.86 1.74 -6.74
CA GLU A 50 -6.45 0.83 -7.81
C GLU A 50 -4.92 0.70 -7.92
N LYS A 51 -4.18 1.78 -7.70
CA LYS A 51 -2.72 1.73 -7.63
C LYS A 51 -2.24 0.87 -6.46
N LEU A 52 -2.85 0.99 -5.27
CA LEU A 52 -2.54 0.16 -4.10
C LEU A 52 -2.80 -1.33 -4.39
N LYS A 53 -3.94 -1.64 -5.01
CA LYS A 53 -4.28 -2.99 -5.47
C LYS A 53 -3.21 -3.56 -6.40
N ASN A 54 -2.80 -2.80 -7.42
CA ASN A 54 -1.82 -3.24 -8.41
C ASN A 54 -0.40 -3.45 -7.84
N GLN A 55 -0.07 -2.81 -6.73
CA GLN A 55 1.19 -3.03 -6.03
C GLN A 55 1.16 -4.25 -5.10
N GLY A 56 -0.01 -4.78 -4.80
CA GLY A 56 -0.18 -6.04 -4.07
C GLY A 56 0.36 -5.99 -2.65
N ASN A 57 1.07 -7.01 -2.24
CA ASN A 57 1.49 -7.25 -0.85
C ASN A 57 2.77 -6.48 -0.47
N THR A 58 2.75 -5.17 -0.61
CA THR A 58 3.86 -4.25 -0.29
C THR A 58 3.37 -3.09 0.57
N TRP A 59 4.19 -2.07 0.77
CA TRP A 59 3.78 -0.81 1.37
C TRP A 59 4.18 0.38 0.51
N ILE A 60 3.43 1.46 0.65
CA ILE A 60 3.71 2.76 0.03
C ILE A 60 3.96 3.78 1.12
N THR A 61 5.06 4.50 1.05
CA THR A 61 5.32 5.61 1.96
C THR A 61 4.85 6.91 1.31
N ILE A 62 3.88 7.58 1.95
CA ILE A 62 3.41 8.91 1.56
C ILE A 62 4.26 9.97 2.24
N TRP A 63 4.93 10.81 1.45
CA TRP A 63 5.78 11.91 1.91
C TRP A 63 5.05 13.26 1.94
N ASN A 64 4.05 13.44 1.10
CA ASN A 64 3.19 14.60 1.06
C ASN A 64 1.74 14.16 1.25
N ASN A 65 1.10 14.59 2.31
CA ASN A 65 -0.30 14.26 2.55
C ASN A 65 -1.19 14.91 1.49
N PRO A 66 -2.29 14.26 1.09
CA PRO A 66 -3.30 14.90 0.27
C PRO A 66 -3.96 16.07 1.01
N PRO A 67 -4.59 17.02 0.30
CA PRO A 67 -5.46 18.03 0.90
C PRO A 67 -6.57 17.38 1.73
N ASN A 68 -7.05 18.07 2.76
CA ASN A 68 -8.12 17.57 3.64
C ASN A 68 -9.45 17.31 2.92
N ASP A 69 -9.67 17.96 1.78
CA ASP A 69 -10.83 17.84 0.91
C ASP A 69 -10.59 16.95 -0.33
N TRP A 70 -9.45 16.25 -0.38
CA TRP A 70 -9.11 15.36 -1.49
C TRP A 70 -10.14 14.25 -1.68
N ILE A 71 -10.63 13.66 -0.58
CA ILE A 71 -11.70 12.66 -0.63
C ILE A 71 -13.02 13.41 -0.54
N LYS A 72 -13.81 13.34 -1.61
CA LYS A 72 -15.10 14.01 -1.75
C LYS A 72 -16.25 13.04 -1.59
N GLU A 73 -17.45 13.57 -1.47
CA GLU A 73 -18.69 12.83 -1.34
C GLU A 73 -18.90 11.80 -2.45
N GLU A 74 -18.70 12.20 -3.69
CA GLU A 74 -18.83 11.31 -4.85
C GLU A 74 -17.94 10.07 -4.77
N HIS A 75 -16.76 10.19 -4.18
CA HIS A 75 -15.84 9.05 -4.00
C HIS A 75 -16.37 8.03 -3.00
N ILE A 76 -17.12 8.47 -1.98
CA ILE A 76 -17.65 7.58 -0.94
C ILE A 76 -18.62 6.56 -1.51
N HIS A 77 -19.46 6.96 -2.48
CA HIS A 77 -20.40 6.05 -3.13
C HIS A 77 -19.73 4.90 -3.90
N GLU A 78 -18.51 5.12 -4.37
CA GLU A 78 -17.73 4.07 -5.03
C GLU A 78 -16.90 3.28 -4.02
N LEU A 79 -16.20 3.94 -3.09
CA LEU A 79 -15.36 3.29 -2.09
C LEU A 79 -16.12 2.27 -1.24
N ILE A 80 -17.39 2.55 -0.89
CA ILE A 80 -18.22 1.66 -0.08
C ILE A 80 -18.43 0.29 -0.74
N LYS A 81 -18.36 0.19 -2.06
CA LYS A 81 -18.51 -1.05 -2.80
C LYS A 81 -17.31 -1.99 -2.63
N HIS A 82 -16.19 -1.46 -2.18
CA HIS A 82 -14.92 -2.20 -2.04
C HIS A 82 -14.63 -2.68 -0.63
N ILE A 83 -15.33 -2.21 0.41
CA ILE A 83 -14.97 -2.45 1.82
C ILE A 83 -14.96 -3.92 2.25
N GLU A 84 -15.65 -4.80 1.53
CA GLU A 84 -15.64 -6.24 1.79
C GLU A 84 -14.62 -7.01 0.95
N SER A 85 -13.87 -6.32 0.08
CA SER A 85 -12.90 -6.95 -0.81
C SER A 85 -11.76 -7.57 0.00
N LYS A 86 -11.47 -8.83 -0.30
CA LYS A 86 -10.32 -9.59 0.26
C LYS A 86 -9.13 -9.64 -0.71
N GLU A 87 -9.21 -8.91 -1.81
CA GLU A 87 -8.08 -8.75 -2.72
C GLU A 87 -6.90 -8.10 -2.00
N LYS A 88 -5.70 -8.61 -2.25
CA LYS A 88 -4.49 -8.04 -1.64
C LYS A 88 -4.21 -6.65 -2.17
N SER A 89 -3.72 -5.81 -1.29
CA SER A 89 -3.38 -4.42 -1.56
C SER A 89 -2.08 -4.05 -0.86
N ALA A 90 -1.37 -3.08 -1.41
CA ALA A 90 -0.34 -2.39 -0.64
C ALA A 90 -1.00 -1.59 0.48
N PHE A 91 -0.36 -1.51 1.64
CA PHE A 91 -0.81 -0.62 2.71
C PHE A 91 -0.04 0.70 2.70
N VAL A 92 -0.69 1.73 3.21
CA VAL A 92 -0.15 3.09 3.22
C VAL A 92 0.49 3.42 4.55
N VAL A 93 1.72 3.92 4.50
CA VAL A 93 2.47 4.38 5.67
C VAL A 93 2.76 5.88 5.53
N SER A 94 2.51 6.64 6.58
CA SER A 94 2.99 8.03 6.63
C SER A 94 4.51 8.05 6.78
N ALA A 95 5.19 8.97 6.08
CA ALA A 95 6.63 9.16 6.22
C ALA A 95 7.08 9.52 7.64
N LEU A 96 6.17 10.04 8.46
CA LEU A 96 6.43 10.35 9.87
C LEU A 96 6.20 9.15 10.79
N SER A 97 5.74 8.02 10.23
CA SER A 97 5.50 6.80 10.98
C SER A 97 6.78 5.99 11.13
N SER A 98 7.14 5.67 12.36
CA SER A 98 8.15 4.65 12.66
C SER A 98 7.55 3.23 12.71
N TYR A 99 6.25 3.09 12.52
CA TYR A 99 5.53 1.83 12.56
C TYR A 99 5.40 1.25 11.17
N LEU A 100 5.94 0.06 10.98
CA LEU A 100 5.69 -0.78 9.80
C LEU A 100 4.68 -1.84 10.23
N PRO A 101 3.48 -1.89 9.64
CA PRO A 101 2.52 -2.94 9.92
C PRO A 101 3.10 -4.32 9.58
N ASN A 102 2.94 -5.27 10.48
CA ASN A 102 3.22 -6.67 10.17
C ASN A 102 2.00 -7.27 9.47
N GLY A 103 2.12 -7.55 8.18
CA GLY A 103 1.04 -8.19 7.44
C GLY A 103 0.79 -7.60 6.06
N SER A 104 -0.32 -8.01 5.48
CA SER A 104 -0.83 -7.54 4.20
C SER A 104 -2.12 -6.76 4.42
N SER A 105 -2.32 -5.69 3.67
CA SER A 105 -3.60 -5.01 3.57
C SER A 105 -4.47 -5.65 2.50
N THR A 106 -5.76 -5.36 2.54
CA THR A 106 -6.70 -5.70 1.48
C THR A 106 -7.26 -4.43 0.83
N VAL A 107 -7.80 -4.55 -0.36
CA VAL A 107 -8.51 -3.45 -1.03
C VAL A 107 -9.65 -2.93 -0.13
N GLY A 108 -10.30 -3.85 0.62
CA GLY A 108 -11.33 -3.47 1.60
C GLY A 108 -10.78 -2.64 2.75
N ASP A 109 -9.64 -3.02 3.31
CA ASP A 109 -8.99 -2.26 4.38
C ASP A 109 -8.62 -0.86 3.91
N GLU A 110 -8.01 -0.74 2.72
CA GLU A 110 -7.61 0.56 2.16
C GLU A 110 -8.82 1.43 1.79
N ALA A 111 -9.90 0.85 1.27
CA ALA A 111 -11.15 1.56 1.04
C ALA A 111 -11.75 2.10 2.36
N MET A 112 -11.73 1.32 3.43
CA MET A 112 -12.16 1.75 4.75
C MET A 112 -11.28 2.87 5.32
N TYR A 113 -9.95 2.81 5.12
CA TYR A 113 -9.05 3.90 5.49
C TYR A 113 -9.36 5.20 4.74
N LEU A 114 -9.67 5.13 3.43
CA LEU A 114 -10.08 6.28 2.64
C LEU A 114 -11.41 6.85 3.15
N ILE A 115 -12.43 6.01 3.41
CA ILE A 115 -13.72 6.47 3.96
C ILE A 115 -13.51 7.14 5.32
N ASN A 116 -12.70 6.57 6.20
CA ASN A 116 -12.37 7.18 7.48
C ASN A 116 -11.57 8.48 7.31
N GLY A 117 -10.75 8.58 6.27
CA GLY A 117 -10.08 9.80 5.86
C GLY A 117 -11.06 10.92 5.54
N TYR A 118 -12.15 10.63 4.84
CA TYR A 118 -13.25 11.56 4.58
C TYR A 118 -13.97 11.97 5.87
N ARG A 119 -14.33 11.00 6.72
CA ARG A 119 -15.03 11.23 8.00
C ARG A 119 -14.23 12.13 8.93
N ASN A 120 -12.92 11.91 9.02
CA ASN A 120 -12.03 12.58 9.95
C ASN A 120 -11.28 13.78 9.34
N LYS A 121 -11.50 14.07 8.06
CA LYS A 121 -10.75 15.10 7.29
C LYS A 121 -9.23 14.93 7.39
N LYS A 122 -8.76 13.68 7.41
CA LYS A 122 -7.35 13.34 7.58
C LYS A 122 -7.02 12.01 6.89
N TYR A 123 -6.14 12.07 5.92
CA TYR A 123 -5.53 10.91 5.29
C TYR A 123 -4.03 11.16 5.06
N PRO A 124 -3.11 10.23 5.23
CA PRO A 124 -3.33 8.86 5.71
C PRO A 124 -3.77 8.79 7.17
N PRO A 125 -4.26 7.62 7.62
CA PRO A 125 -4.73 7.43 8.99
C PRO A 125 -3.58 7.59 10.00
N SER A 126 -3.92 7.80 11.26
CA SER A 126 -2.92 7.86 12.33
C SER A 126 -2.31 6.48 12.59
N LEU A 127 -1.09 6.48 13.14
CA LEU A 127 -0.23 5.32 13.42
C LEU A 127 -0.89 4.10 14.08
N TYR A 128 -1.97 4.30 14.82
CA TYR A 128 -2.62 3.25 15.62
C TYR A 128 -4.07 3.00 15.21
N SER A 129 -4.51 3.57 14.09
CA SER A 129 -5.86 3.33 13.60
C SER A 129 -5.88 2.08 12.73
N GLY A 130 -6.68 1.08 13.13
CA GLY A 130 -7.07 0.00 12.23
C GLY A 130 -8.00 0.51 11.12
N PRO A 131 -8.27 -0.30 10.09
CA PRO A 131 -9.19 0.06 9.01
C PRO A 131 -10.62 0.28 9.50
N GLY A 132 -10.95 -0.24 10.67
CA GLY A 132 -12.29 -0.18 11.24
C GLY A 132 -13.07 -1.48 11.03
N ASN A 133 -14.35 -1.41 11.35
CA ASN A 133 -15.28 -2.52 11.17
C ASN A 133 -16.17 -2.22 9.94
N PRO A 134 -16.26 -3.11 8.94
CA PRO A 134 -17.09 -2.93 7.76
C PRO A 134 -18.56 -2.62 8.11
N GLU A 135 -19.14 -3.31 9.11
CA GLU A 135 -20.54 -3.12 9.52
C GLU A 135 -20.77 -1.69 10.03
N GLU A 136 -19.85 -1.16 10.84
CA GLU A 136 -19.93 0.22 11.36
C GLU A 136 -19.88 1.24 10.23
N ILE A 137 -19.02 1.01 9.23
CA ILE A 137 -18.90 1.90 8.07
C ILE A 137 -20.17 1.84 7.21
N ILE A 138 -20.76 0.65 7.02
CA ILE A 138 -22.02 0.49 6.30
C ILE A 138 -23.16 1.22 7.03
N GLU A 139 -23.26 1.09 8.33
CA GLU A 139 -24.28 1.79 9.13
C GLU A 139 -24.11 3.31 9.06
N TRP A 140 -22.88 3.79 9.21
CA TRP A 140 -22.56 5.20 9.02
C TRP A 140 -22.99 5.67 7.62
N TYR A 141 -22.64 4.93 6.56
CA TYR A 141 -22.98 5.29 5.20
C TYR A 141 -24.49 5.37 4.96
N LYS A 142 -25.27 4.41 5.49
CA LYS A 142 -26.73 4.42 5.42
C LYS A 142 -27.33 5.65 6.09
N LYS A 143 -26.80 6.06 7.23
CA LYS A 143 -27.24 7.26 7.95
C LYS A 143 -26.87 8.53 7.17
N TRP A 144 -25.61 8.63 6.78
CA TRP A 144 -25.06 9.75 6.05
C TRP A 144 -25.79 9.99 4.71
N THR A 145 -26.12 8.95 3.94
CA THR A 145 -26.88 9.07 2.68
C THR A 145 -28.33 9.53 2.90
N LYS A 146 -28.95 9.24 4.03
CA LYS A 146 -30.28 9.76 4.35
C LYS A 146 -30.24 11.24 4.67
N GLU A 147 -29.23 11.67 5.42
CA GLU A 147 -29.05 13.06 5.83
C GLU A 147 -28.70 13.98 4.66
N ASN A 148 -27.89 13.50 3.70
CA ASN A 148 -27.47 14.29 2.54
C ASN A 148 -28.40 14.17 1.31
N LYS A 149 -29.41 13.30 1.32
CA LYS A 149 -30.44 13.21 0.28
C LYS A 149 -31.70 13.99 0.58
N SER A 150 -31.78 14.69 1.71
CA SER A 150 -32.90 15.61 1.97
C SER A 150 -32.71 16.87 1.11
N PRO A 151 -33.70 17.24 0.24
CA PRO A 151 -33.63 18.37 -0.65
C PRO A 151 -33.57 19.69 0.11
#